data_31fbf26485d95f40d23d9652b5279fa3
#
_entry.id   31fbf26485d95f40d23d9652b5279fa3
#
_cell.length_a   1.000
_cell.length_b   1.000
_cell.length_c   1.000
_cell.angle_alpha   90.00
_cell.angle_beta   90.00
_cell.angle_gamma   90.00
#
_symmetry.space_group_name_H-M   'P 1'
#
loop_
_entity.id
_entity.type
_entity.pdbx_description
1 polymer ?
#
loop_
_entity_poly.entity_id
_entity_poly.type
_entity_poly.pdbx_seq_one_letter_code
_entity_poly.pdbx_strand_id
1 'polypeptide(L)'
;METVVGVFANNSHAQDAVESLREKRIGKVTLLMPGEPKQAIEEAVPTEDMEQPGIGPAIGGAIGGAIGIASGMELGVAAASFIIPGVGPVMVAGFLGAALLGAGGVAAGVAAGHAFETSVADGLPKDELFLYEDALRQGRSVLIVWTEDQQGMAGEIMKLAGAESLDAARERWWLGLRSAEEEHYRSKGSDFSTDEQCYRRGFEAALHADLRGKSYNAAFDDLRARYRKECKETAFQLGYERGLIYHRSRQNSN
;
A
#
# COMPACT_ATOMS: atom_id res chain seq x y z
N MET A 1 -3.28 -20.90 2.00
CA MET A 1 -3.97 -19.75 1.36
C MET A 1 -2.91 -18.90 0.70
N GLU A 2 -2.96 -18.71 -0.60
CA GLU A 2 -1.98 -17.93 -1.34
C GLU A 2 -2.59 -16.60 -1.78
N THR A 3 -1.74 -15.61 -1.99
CA THR A 3 -2.17 -14.24 -2.32
C THR A 3 -1.73 -13.89 -3.73
N VAL A 4 -2.65 -13.39 -4.55
CA VAL A 4 -2.37 -12.83 -5.88
C VAL A 4 -2.66 -11.33 -5.85
N VAL A 5 -1.72 -10.52 -6.32
CA VAL A 5 -1.85 -9.06 -6.30
C VAL A 5 -1.69 -8.50 -7.71
N GLY A 6 -2.57 -7.57 -8.06
CA GLY A 6 -2.51 -6.81 -9.30
C GLY A 6 -2.61 -5.31 -9.05
N VAL A 7 -1.84 -4.53 -9.77
CA VAL A 7 -1.84 -3.06 -9.69
C VAL A 7 -2.47 -2.50 -10.96
N PHE A 8 -3.51 -1.68 -10.79
CA PHE A 8 -4.27 -1.11 -11.90
C PHE A 8 -4.01 0.39 -12.04
N ALA A 9 -3.79 0.84 -13.24
CA ALA A 9 -3.69 2.28 -13.54
C ALA A 9 -5.07 2.97 -13.54
N ASN A 10 -6.14 2.21 -13.69
CA ASN A 10 -7.50 2.71 -13.78
C ASN A 10 -8.42 2.00 -12.78
N ASN A 11 -9.13 2.76 -11.97
CA ASN A 11 -10.05 2.22 -10.96
C ASN A 11 -11.20 1.42 -11.58
N SER A 12 -11.73 1.82 -12.74
CA SER A 12 -12.81 1.07 -13.41
C SER A 12 -12.36 -0.33 -13.82
N HIS A 13 -11.17 -0.48 -14.38
CA HIS A 13 -10.63 -1.78 -14.73
C HIS A 13 -10.41 -2.68 -13.50
N ALA A 14 -10.03 -2.09 -12.38
CA ALA A 14 -9.93 -2.83 -11.12
C ALA A 14 -11.31 -3.32 -10.63
N GLN A 15 -12.34 -2.50 -10.79
CA GLN A 15 -13.74 -2.86 -10.47
C GLN A 15 -14.27 -3.97 -11.38
N ASP A 16 -14.02 -3.89 -12.69
CA ASP A 16 -14.38 -4.93 -13.66
C ASP A 16 -13.71 -6.28 -13.32
N ALA A 17 -12.44 -6.23 -12.86
CA ALA A 17 -11.72 -7.42 -12.41
C ALA A 17 -12.36 -8.01 -11.13
N VAL A 18 -12.78 -7.16 -10.17
CA VAL A 18 -13.48 -7.58 -8.95
C VAL A 18 -14.79 -8.29 -9.31
N GLU A 19 -15.57 -7.73 -10.23
CA GLU A 19 -16.84 -8.32 -10.66
C GLU A 19 -16.62 -9.68 -11.31
N SER A 20 -15.65 -9.77 -12.24
CA SER A 20 -15.28 -11.03 -12.90
C SER A 20 -14.82 -12.12 -11.93
N LEU A 21 -14.04 -11.75 -10.92
CA LEU A 21 -13.58 -12.67 -9.87
C LEU A 21 -14.73 -13.18 -9.01
N ARG A 22 -15.69 -12.30 -8.68
CA ARG A 22 -16.88 -12.65 -7.90
C ARG A 22 -17.85 -13.55 -8.66
N GLU A 23 -18.13 -13.24 -9.93
CA GLU A 23 -18.97 -14.08 -10.79
C GLU A 23 -18.44 -15.52 -10.85
N LYS A 24 -17.11 -15.66 -10.92
CA LYS A 24 -16.44 -16.96 -10.94
C LYS A 24 -16.19 -17.54 -9.54
N ARG A 25 -16.58 -16.86 -8.47
CA ARG A 25 -16.40 -17.25 -7.07
C ARG A 25 -14.95 -17.57 -6.72
N ILE A 26 -14.02 -16.75 -7.23
CA ILE A 26 -12.59 -16.92 -7.01
C ILE A 26 -12.17 -16.18 -5.75
N GLY A 27 -11.88 -16.95 -4.71
CA GLY A 27 -11.24 -16.49 -3.48
C GLY A 27 -11.95 -15.36 -2.72
N LYS A 28 -11.21 -14.74 -1.80
CA LYS A 28 -11.61 -13.53 -1.09
C LYS A 28 -10.92 -12.34 -1.76
N VAL A 29 -11.69 -11.32 -2.09
CA VAL A 29 -11.21 -10.18 -2.87
C VAL A 29 -11.19 -8.92 -2.01
N THR A 30 -10.14 -8.13 -2.12
CA THR A 30 -10.03 -6.79 -1.57
C THR A 30 -9.47 -5.84 -2.61
N LEU A 31 -10.12 -4.70 -2.76
CA LEU A 31 -9.71 -3.60 -3.63
C LEU A 31 -9.32 -2.40 -2.77
N LEU A 32 -8.07 -1.94 -2.91
CA LEU A 32 -7.58 -0.69 -2.35
C LEU A 32 -7.63 0.37 -3.45
N MET A 33 -8.24 1.52 -3.16
CA MET A 33 -8.35 2.63 -4.10
C MET A 33 -7.85 3.92 -3.44
N PRO A 34 -7.24 4.85 -4.19
CA PRO A 34 -7.00 6.19 -3.68
C PRO A 34 -8.34 6.84 -3.33
N GLY A 35 -8.41 7.45 -2.15
CA GLY A 35 -9.58 8.24 -1.72
C GLY A 35 -9.56 9.63 -2.36
N GLU A 36 -10.69 10.32 -2.27
CA GLU A 36 -10.76 11.71 -2.71
C GLU A 36 -9.90 12.62 -1.84
N PRO A 37 -9.28 13.66 -2.44
CA PRO A 37 -8.53 14.65 -1.68
C PRO A 37 -9.43 15.31 -0.62
N LYS A 38 -8.87 15.61 0.54
CA LYS A 38 -9.60 16.24 1.65
C LYS A 38 -10.35 17.52 1.24
N GLN A 39 -9.81 18.28 0.28
CA GLN A 39 -10.43 19.48 -0.29
C GLN A 39 -11.74 19.20 -1.02
N ALA A 40 -11.83 18.08 -1.77
CA ALA A 40 -13.08 17.70 -2.44
C ALA A 40 -14.20 17.33 -1.45
N ILE A 41 -13.80 16.80 -0.28
CA ILE A 41 -14.72 16.46 0.82
C ILE A 41 -15.20 17.75 1.50
N GLU A 42 -14.31 18.71 1.72
CA GLU A 42 -14.64 20.02 2.33
C GLU A 42 -15.56 20.87 1.42
N GLU A 43 -15.39 20.80 0.10
CA GLU A 43 -16.26 21.47 -0.87
C GLU A 43 -17.66 20.82 -0.99
N ALA A 44 -17.78 19.53 -0.70
CA ALA A 44 -19.04 18.81 -0.75
C ALA A 44 -19.90 18.98 0.54
N VAL A 45 -19.31 19.48 1.64
CA VAL A 45 -20.00 19.71 2.91
C VAL A 45 -20.35 21.19 3.04
N PRO A 46 -21.63 21.58 3.22
CA PRO A 46 -22.02 22.95 3.47
C PRO A 46 -21.30 23.52 4.71
N THR A 47 -20.62 24.64 4.55
CA THR A 47 -19.81 25.31 5.58
C THR A 47 -20.56 25.71 6.84
N GLU A 48 -21.90 25.78 6.80
CA GLU A 48 -22.75 26.16 7.93
C GLU A 48 -22.76 25.14 9.09
N ASP A 49 -22.40 23.87 8.82
CA ASP A 49 -22.36 22.83 9.85
C ASP A 49 -21.01 22.69 10.57
N MET A 50 -19.98 23.43 10.14
CA MET A 50 -18.62 23.34 10.71
C MET A 50 -18.36 24.18 11.96
N GLU A 51 -19.26 25.06 12.36
CA GLU A 51 -19.02 26.01 13.46
C GLU A 51 -19.28 25.46 14.87
N GLN A 52 -19.68 24.21 15.02
CA GLN A 52 -19.91 23.64 16.35
C GLN A 52 -18.65 22.91 16.89
N PRO A 53 -18.15 23.30 18.09
CA PRO A 53 -17.01 22.61 18.71
C PRO A 53 -17.33 21.15 19.01
N GLY A 54 -16.57 20.22 18.46
CA GLY A 54 -16.70 18.77 18.68
C GLY A 54 -17.26 17.95 17.52
N ILE A 55 -17.66 18.57 16.42
CA ILE A 55 -18.23 17.89 15.25
C ILE A 55 -17.15 17.32 14.29
N GLY A 56 -15.93 17.86 14.32
CA GLY A 56 -14.85 17.42 13.42
C GLY A 56 -14.63 15.89 13.36
N PRO A 57 -14.53 15.19 14.51
CA PRO A 57 -14.40 13.73 14.52
C PRO A 57 -15.66 13.00 14.06
N ALA A 58 -16.86 13.57 14.33
CA ALA A 58 -18.13 12.98 13.94
C ALA A 58 -18.39 13.14 12.43
N ILE A 59 -18.01 14.29 11.83
CA ILE A 59 -18.11 14.52 10.39
C ILE A 59 -17.11 13.66 9.63
N GLY A 60 -15.86 13.53 10.09
CA GLY A 60 -14.87 12.64 9.49
C GLY A 60 -15.34 11.19 9.47
N GLY A 61 -15.99 10.71 10.55
CA GLY A 61 -16.60 9.40 10.62
C GLY A 61 -17.84 9.24 9.72
N ALA A 62 -18.71 10.28 9.65
CA ALA A 62 -19.93 10.24 8.87
C ALA A 62 -19.65 10.36 7.35
N ILE A 63 -18.73 11.22 6.94
CA ILE A 63 -18.37 11.39 5.52
C ILE A 63 -17.56 10.19 5.03
N GLY A 64 -16.57 9.73 5.80
CA GLY A 64 -15.85 8.50 5.48
C GLY A 64 -16.79 7.30 5.40
N GLY A 65 -17.77 7.21 6.30
CA GLY A 65 -18.81 6.19 6.28
C GLY A 65 -19.77 6.31 5.09
N ALA A 66 -20.19 7.52 4.74
CA ALA A 66 -21.13 7.76 3.64
C ALA A 66 -20.50 7.49 2.26
N ILE A 67 -19.27 7.95 2.03
CA ILE A 67 -18.52 7.68 0.77
C ILE A 67 -18.19 6.19 0.69
N GLY A 68 -17.74 5.58 1.80
CA GLY A 68 -17.47 4.15 1.87
C GLY A 68 -18.72 3.30 1.59
N ILE A 69 -19.90 3.70 2.07
CA ILE A 69 -21.18 3.01 1.83
C ILE A 69 -21.60 3.15 0.37
N ALA A 70 -21.48 4.32 -0.24
CA ALA A 70 -21.90 4.54 -1.63
C ALA A 70 -21.06 3.72 -2.61
N SER A 71 -19.73 3.77 -2.48
CA SER A 71 -18.83 2.96 -3.32
C SER A 71 -18.89 1.47 -2.98
N GLY A 72 -19.14 1.12 -1.73
CA GLY A 72 -19.34 -0.26 -1.28
C GLY A 72 -20.64 -0.87 -1.80
N MET A 73 -21.70 -0.05 -1.99
CA MET A 73 -22.97 -0.51 -2.58
C MET A 73 -22.84 -0.84 -4.06
N GLU A 74 -22.09 -0.05 -4.83
CA GLU A 74 -21.81 -0.34 -6.24
C GLU A 74 -20.98 -1.63 -6.39
N LEU A 75 -20.00 -1.86 -5.52
CA LEU A 75 -19.21 -3.09 -5.50
C LEU A 75 -19.92 -4.26 -4.78
N GLY A 76 -21.10 -4.04 -4.21
CA GLY A 76 -21.84 -5.05 -3.46
C GLY A 76 -21.10 -5.58 -2.22
N VAL A 77 -20.20 -4.78 -1.62
CA VAL A 77 -19.39 -5.14 -0.44
C VAL A 77 -19.21 -3.94 0.49
N ALA A 78 -18.96 -4.24 1.76
CA ALA A 78 -18.59 -3.23 2.73
C ALA A 78 -17.27 -2.57 2.34
N ALA A 79 -17.23 -1.25 2.44
CA ALA A 79 -16.04 -0.44 2.19
C ALA A 79 -15.71 0.41 3.42
N ALA A 80 -14.43 0.52 3.75
CA ALA A 80 -13.89 1.38 4.80
C ALA A 80 -12.96 2.42 4.18
N SER A 81 -12.90 3.61 4.78
CA SER A 81 -11.99 4.68 4.36
C SER A 81 -11.09 5.07 5.53
N PHE A 82 -9.82 5.32 5.25
CA PHE A 82 -8.84 5.73 6.26
C PHE A 82 -7.70 6.53 5.61
N ILE A 83 -6.88 7.17 6.44
CA ILE A 83 -5.74 7.97 5.97
C ILE A 83 -4.45 7.21 6.28
N ILE A 84 -3.63 6.98 5.25
CA ILE A 84 -2.28 6.42 5.40
C ILE A 84 -1.27 7.57 5.37
N PRO A 85 -0.42 7.72 6.39
CA PRO A 85 0.63 8.73 6.39
C PRO A 85 1.52 8.65 5.14
N GLY A 86 1.73 9.78 4.46
CA GLY A 86 2.52 9.85 3.22
C GLY A 86 1.83 9.32 1.95
N VAL A 87 0.61 8.80 2.05
CA VAL A 87 -0.23 8.34 0.92
C VAL A 87 -1.47 9.20 0.78
N GLY A 88 -2.12 9.52 1.89
CA GLY A 88 -3.38 10.25 1.92
C GLY A 88 -4.60 9.36 2.17
N PRO A 89 -5.81 9.80 1.76
CA PRO A 89 -7.02 9.02 1.91
C PRO A 89 -6.98 7.74 1.05
N VAL A 90 -7.41 6.62 1.61
CA VAL A 90 -7.51 5.32 0.93
C VAL A 90 -8.84 4.68 1.24
N MET A 91 -9.49 4.13 0.23
CA MET A 91 -10.70 3.33 0.36
C MET A 91 -10.37 1.85 0.21
N VAL A 92 -10.90 1.02 1.09
CA VAL A 92 -10.76 -0.42 1.08
C VAL A 92 -12.12 -1.05 0.94
N ALA A 93 -12.36 -1.75 -0.15
CA ALA A 93 -13.58 -2.47 -0.43
C ALA A 93 -13.35 -3.97 -0.46
N GLY A 94 -14.30 -4.76 -0.02
CA GLY A 94 -14.23 -6.21 -0.05
C GLY A 94 -13.97 -6.83 1.31
N PHE A 95 -13.29 -7.97 1.34
CA PHE A 95 -13.09 -8.78 2.54
C PHE A 95 -12.44 -7.99 3.70
N LEU A 96 -11.35 -7.28 3.45
CA LEU A 96 -10.71 -6.46 4.48
C LEU A 96 -11.55 -5.25 4.88
N GLY A 97 -12.25 -4.61 3.92
CA GLY A 97 -13.18 -3.53 4.24
C GLY A 97 -14.27 -3.99 5.21
N ALA A 98 -14.84 -5.17 4.95
CA ALA A 98 -15.84 -5.78 5.84
C ALA A 98 -15.28 -6.12 7.23
N ALA A 99 -14.04 -6.63 7.30
CA ALA A 99 -13.38 -6.96 8.56
C ALA A 99 -13.10 -5.70 9.40
N LEU A 100 -12.68 -4.60 8.78
CA LEU A 100 -12.45 -3.31 9.45
C LEU A 100 -13.75 -2.72 10.02
N LEU A 101 -14.87 -2.83 9.28
CA LEU A 101 -16.17 -2.36 9.75
C LEU A 101 -16.79 -3.28 10.82
N GLY A 102 -16.57 -4.58 10.72
CA GLY A 102 -17.12 -5.58 11.63
C GLY A 102 -16.46 -5.62 13.01
N ALA A 103 -15.18 -5.25 13.11
CA ALA A 103 -14.40 -5.32 14.35
C ALA A 103 -14.58 -4.13 15.31
N GLY A 104 -15.53 -3.22 15.08
CA GLY A 104 -15.77 -2.13 16.03
C GLY A 104 -16.21 -0.80 15.45
N GLY A 105 -16.73 -0.78 14.23
CA GLY A 105 -17.45 0.38 13.70
C GLY A 105 -16.68 1.70 13.78
N VAL A 106 -17.27 2.71 13.32
CA VAL A 106 -17.02 4.15 13.21
C VAL A 106 -15.98 4.83 14.14
N ALA A 107 -15.58 4.22 15.26
CA ALA A 107 -14.56 4.77 16.19
C ALA A 107 -13.11 4.64 15.68
N ALA A 108 -12.85 3.92 14.61
CA ALA A 108 -11.52 3.56 14.12
C ALA A 108 -10.88 4.60 13.18
N GLY A 109 -11.55 5.70 12.83
CA GLY A 109 -11.03 6.68 11.89
C GLY A 109 -9.71 7.36 12.32
N VAL A 110 -9.38 7.37 13.60
CA VAL A 110 -8.16 8.02 14.13
C VAL A 110 -7.06 6.99 14.50
N ALA A 111 -7.44 5.75 14.80
CA ALA A 111 -6.49 4.66 15.08
C ALA A 111 -6.13 3.83 13.82
N ALA A 112 -6.71 4.18 12.68
CA ALA A 112 -6.72 3.35 11.47
C ALA A 112 -5.36 3.21 10.77
N GLY A 113 -4.42 4.13 10.95
CA GLY A 113 -3.08 3.99 10.41
C GLY A 113 -2.37 2.75 10.97
N HIS A 114 -2.44 2.54 12.28
CA HIS A 114 -1.90 1.34 12.94
C HIS A 114 -2.76 0.08 12.70
N ALA A 115 -4.07 0.24 12.62
CA ALA A 115 -4.97 -0.89 12.35
C ALA A 115 -4.83 -1.39 10.90
N PHE A 116 -4.50 -0.52 9.95
CA PHE A 116 -4.18 -0.93 8.58
C PHE A 116 -2.88 -1.72 8.52
N GLU A 117 -1.81 -1.23 9.15
CA GLU A 117 -0.54 -1.94 9.22
C GLU A 117 -0.70 -3.32 9.88
N THR A 118 -1.56 -3.46 10.89
CA THR A 118 -1.78 -4.74 11.57
C THR A 118 -2.82 -5.63 10.87
N SER A 119 -3.93 -5.11 10.42
CA SER A 119 -5.03 -5.92 9.84
C SER A 119 -4.79 -6.27 8.37
N VAL A 120 -4.16 -5.36 7.60
CA VAL A 120 -3.72 -5.63 6.23
C VAL A 120 -2.44 -6.48 6.24
N ALA A 121 -1.56 -6.27 7.21
CA ALA A 121 -0.32 -7.01 7.35
C ALA A 121 -0.52 -8.49 7.74
N ASP A 122 -1.60 -8.86 8.41
CA ASP A 122 -1.87 -10.27 8.75
C ASP A 122 -2.31 -11.12 7.55
N GLY A 123 -2.73 -10.50 6.45
CA GLY A 123 -3.14 -11.18 5.21
C GLY A 123 -2.35 -10.82 3.97
N LEU A 124 -1.49 -9.80 4.02
CA LEU A 124 -0.67 -9.34 2.89
C LEU A 124 0.80 -9.68 3.07
N PRO A 125 1.55 -9.90 1.98
CA PRO A 125 3.01 -9.93 2.03
C PRO A 125 3.54 -8.60 2.59
N LYS A 126 3.99 -8.62 3.84
CA LYS A 126 4.50 -7.43 4.56
C LYS A 126 5.68 -6.77 3.85
N ASP A 127 6.43 -7.56 3.10
CA ASP A 127 7.62 -7.12 2.37
C ASP A 127 7.30 -6.21 1.19
N GLU A 128 6.03 -6.15 0.77
CA GLU A 128 5.58 -5.44 -0.44
C GLU A 128 4.66 -4.26 -0.16
N LEU A 129 4.40 -3.97 1.12
CA LEU A 129 3.50 -2.92 1.54
C LEU A 129 3.88 -1.54 0.95
N PHE A 130 5.19 -1.25 0.82
CA PHE A 130 5.67 -0.01 0.24
C PHE A 130 5.28 0.17 -1.24
N LEU A 131 5.12 -0.94 -2.00
CA LEU A 131 4.65 -0.91 -3.38
C LEU A 131 3.17 -0.56 -3.48
N TYR A 132 2.35 -1.07 -2.54
CA TYR A 132 0.93 -0.73 -2.47
C TYR A 132 0.74 0.75 -2.12
N GLU A 133 1.49 1.24 -1.14
CA GLU A 133 1.50 2.65 -0.76
C GLU A 133 1.94 3.55 -1.93
N ASP A 134 2.98 3.14 -2.67
CA ASP A 134 3.44 3.90 -3.83
C ASP A 134 2.41 3.90 -4.97
N ALA A 135 1.78 2.76 -5.25
CA ALA A 135 0.72 2.65 -6.25
C ALA A 135 -0.47 3.56 -5.89
N LEU A 136 -0.95 3.50 -4.65
CA LEU A 136 -2.05 4.34 -4.16
C LEU A 136 -1.71 5.83 -4.21
N ARG A 137 -0.48 6.22 -3.86
CA ARG A 137 0.01 7.60 -3.96
C ARG A 137 0.02 8.12 -5.40
N GLN A 138 0.28 7.23 -6.36
CA GLN A 138 0.22 7.54 -7.79
C GLN A 138 -1.22 7.54 -8.35
N GLY A 139 -2.24 7.42 -7.52
CA GLY A 139 -3.64 7.37 -7.94
C GLY A 139 -4.06 6.02 -8.54
N ARG A 140 -3.26 4.97 -8.35
CA ARG A 140 -3.51 3.61 -8.86
C ARG A 140 -4.25 2.77 -7.84
N SER A 141 -4.96 1.74 -8.29
CA SER A 141 -5.64 0.78 -7.43
C SER A 141 -4.84 -0.50 -7.27
N VAL A 142 -4.98 -1.15 -6.11
CA VAL A 142 -4.36 -2.45 -5.80
C VAL A 142 -5.46 -3.46 -5.51
N LEU A 143 -5.51 -4.53 -6.31
CA LEU A 143 -6.45 -5.64 -6.13
C LEU A 143 -5.72 -6.84 -5.56
N ILE A 144 -6.27 -7.40 -4.49
CA ILE A 144 -5.71 -8.50 -3.73
C ILE A 144 -6.73 -9.63 -3.68
N VAL A 145 -6.28 -10.84 -4.03
CA VAL A 145 -7.11 -12.05 -4.04
C VAL A 145 -6.43 -13.12 -3.19
N TRP A 146 -7.13 -13.60 -2.17
CA TRP A 146 -6.71 -14.76 -1.38
C TRP A 146 -7.44 -16.00 -1.88
N THR A 147 -6.69 -16.99 -2.31
CA THR A 147 -7.24 -18.25 -2.81
C THR A 147 -6.38 -19.43 -2.39
N GLU A 148 -6.91 -20.66 -2.43
CA GLU A 148 -6.17 -21.87 -2.07
C GLU A 148 -5.58 -22.56 -3.30
N ASP A 149 -6.31 -22.57 -4.40
CA ASP A 149 -6.00 -23.37 -5.59
C ASP A 149 -6.30 -22.69 -6.93
N GLN A 150 -6.71 -21.40 -6.92
CA GLN A 150 -7.16 -20.68 -8.13
C GLN A 150 -6.24 -19.51 -8.51
N GLN A 151 -4.97 -19.49 -8.08
CA GLN A 151 -4.03 -18.40 -8.30
C GLN A 151 -3.84 -18.08 -9.78
N GLY A 152 -3.68 -19.13 -10.61
CA GLY A 152 -3.52 -18.98 -12.05
C GLY A 152 -4.72 -18.28 -12.68
N MET A 153 -5.94 -18.69 -12.31
CA MET A 153 -7.17 -18.12 -12.82
C MET A 153 -7.37 -16.67 -12.34
N ALA A 154 -7.08 -16.39 -11.07
CA ALA A 154 -7.12 -15.05 -10.52
C ALA A 154 -6.13 -14.12 -11.25
N GLY A 155 -4.90 -14.57 -11.46
CA GLY A 155 -3.87 -13.84 -12.18
C GLY A 155 -4.25 -13.54 -13.63
N GLU A 156 -4.80 -14.52 -14.35
CA GLU A 156 -5.27 -14.34 -15.73
C GLU A 156 -6.43 -13.34 -15.83
N ILE A 157 -7.41 -13.40 -14.93
CA ILE A 157 -8.53 -12.43 -14.91
C ILE A 157 -8.00 -11.01 -14.68
N MET A 158 -7.15 -10.83 -13.68
CA MET A 158 -6.56 -9.52 -13.40
C MET A 158 -5.74 -9.01 -14.57
N LYS A 159 -4.92 -9.86 -15.18
CA LYS A 159 -4.11 -9.52 -16.35
C LYS A 159 -4.97 -9.11 -17.56
N LEU A 160 -6.03 -9.87 -17.85
CA LEU A 160 -6.97 -9.54 -18.93
C LEU A 160 -7.69 -8.20 -18.69
N ALA A 161 -7.95 -7.86 -17.43
CA ALA A 161 -8.50 -6.57 -17.04
C ALA A 161 -7.45 -5.43 -16.99
N GLY A 162 -6.20 -5.70 -17.38
CA GLY A 162 -5.13 -4.70 -17.48
C GLY A 162 -4.33 -4.48 -16.19
N ALA A 163 -4.34 -5.45 -15.26
CA ALA A 163 -3.46 -5.40 -14.10
C ALA A 163 -1.98 -5.56 -14.52
N GLU A 164 -1.15 -4.76 -13.90
CA GLU A 164 0.28 -4.98 -13.85
C GLU A 164 0.61 -5.93 -12.71
N SER A 165 1.55 -6.86 -12.94
CA SER A 165 2.05 -7.72 -11.87
C SER A 165 2.83 -6.91 -10.82
N LEU A 166 2.90 -7.44 -9.60
CA LEU A 166 3.63 -6.79 -8.53
C LEU A 166 5.14 -6.67 -8.83
N ASP A 167 5.72 -7.65 -9.53
CA ASP A 167 7.12 -7.58 -9.98
C ASP A 167 7.34 -6.45 -10.98
N ALA A 168 6.42 -6.27 -11.93
CA ALA A 168 6.49 -5.15 -12.88
C ALA A 168 6.29 -3.80 -12.19
N ALA A 169 5.41 -3.73 -11.18
CA ALA A 169 5.23 -2.53 -10.37
C ALA A 169 6.50 -2.20 -9.56
N ARG A 170 7.16 -3.22 -8.98
CA ARG A 170 8.43 -3.10 -8.27
C ARG A 170 9.55 -2.60 -9.19
N GLU A 171 9.63 -3.15 -10.40
CA GLU A 171 10.64 -2.71 -11.37
C GLU A 171 10.42 -1.27 -11.79
N ARG A 172 9.19 -0.88 -12.10
CA ARG A 172 8.85 0.51 -12.43
C ARG A 172 9.17 1.46 -11.29
N TRP A 173 8.83 1.10 -10.06
CA TRP A 173 9.15 1.89 -8.87
C TRP A 173 10.65 2.11 -8.75
N TRP A 174 11.46 1.05 -8.92
CA TRP A 174 12.91 1.16 -8.87
C TRP A 174 13.47 2.04 -9.99
N LEU A 175 13.00 1.86 -11.22
CA LEU A 175 13.42 2.68 -12.36
C LEU A 175 13.17 4.18 -12.12
N GLY A 176 12.11 4.53 -11.41
CA GLY A 176 11.82 5.92 -11.01
C GLY A 176 12.81 6.51 -10.01
N LEU A 177 13.51 5.67 -9.26
CA LEU A 177 14.51 6.09 -8.25
C LEU A 177 15.94 5.93 -8.75
N ARG A 178 16.17 5.00 -9.65
CA ARG A 178 17.48 4.48 -10.04
C ARG A 178 18.51 5.55 -10.33
N SER A 179 18.18 6.56 -11.14
CA SER A 179 19.15 7.59 -11.54
C SER A 179 19.64 8.43 -10.35
N ALA A 180 18.74 8.79 -9.43
CA ALA A 180 19.11 9.55 -8.23
C ALA A 180 19.94 8.70 -7.26
N GLU A 181 19.62 7.43 -7.13
CA GLU A 181 20.35 6.50 -6.26
C GLU A 181 21.72 6.13 -6.85
N GLU A 182 21.84 6.00 -8.17
CA GLU A 182 23.11 5.83 -8.88
C GLU A 182 24.04 7.01 -8.65
N GLU A 183 23.54 8.25 -8.82
CA GLU A 183 24.32 9.47 -8.58
C GLU A 183 24.81 9.52 -7.12
N HIS A 184 23.91 9.24 -6.18
CA HIS A 184 24.28 9.18 -4.76
C HIS A 184 25.34 8.14 -4.47
N TYR A 185 25.18 6.93 -5.00
CA TYR A 185 26.11 5.83 -4.75
C TYR A 185 27.50 6.11 -5.35
N ARG A 186 27.56 6.62 -6.58
CA ARG A 186 28.81 7.03 -7.23
C ARG A 186 29.54 8.14 -6.48
N SER A 187 28.80 9.04 -5.85
CA SER A 187 29.41 10.10 -5.01
C SER A 187 30.22 9.55 -3.84
N LYS A 188 30.02 8.27 -3.48
CA LYS A 188 30.79 7.55 -2.43
C LYS A 188 32.01 6.81 -3.01
N GLY A 189 32.28 6.92 -4.32
CA GLY A 189 33.43 6.30 -4.97
C GLY A 189 33.23 4.84 -5.37
N SER A 190 31.99 4.34 -5.40
CA SER A 190 31.63 2.95 -5.68
C SER A 190 31.04 2.78 -7.07
N ASP A 191 31.16 1.57 -7.65
CA ASP A 191 30.61 1.24 -8.96
C ASP A 191 29.19 0.72 -8.84
N PHE A 192 28.21 1.57 -9.14
CA PHE A 192 26.79 1.23 -9.06
C PHE A 192 26.40 0.09 -9.99
N SER A 193 26.99 0.01 -11.19
CA SER A 193 26.61 -1.01 -12.18
C SER A 193 26.89 -2.45 -11.67
N THR A 194 27.93 -2.61 -10.88
CA THR A 194 28.29 -3.90 -10.25
C THR A 194 27.44 -4.17 -9.00
N ASP A 195 27.14 -3.13 -8.24
CA ASP A 195 26.57 -3.24 -6.90
C ASP A 195 25.05 -3.00 -6.85
N GLU A 196 24.43 -2.58 -7.97
CA GLU A 196 23.02 -2.15 -8.02
C GLU A 196 22.06 -3.16 -7.39
N GLN A 197 22.21 -4.44 -7.71
CA GLN A 197 21.30 -5.47 -7.20
C GLN A 197 21.39 -5.60 -5.67
N CYS A 198 22.58 -5.59 -5.14
CA CYS A 198 22.82 -5.67 -3.70
C CYS A 198 22.35 -4.40 -2.98
N TYR A 199 22.66 -3.23 -3.56
CA TYR A 199 22.20 -1.94 -3.09
C TYR A 199 20.66 -1.84 -3.04
N ARG A 200 20.00 -2.18 -4.14
CA ARG A 200 18.54 -2.21 -4.25
C ARG A 200 17.90 -3.10 -3.19
N ARG A 201 18.43 -4.30 -2.97
CA ARG A 201 17.94 -5.20 -1.92
C ARG A 201 18.03 -4.59 -0.53
N GLY A 202 19.13 -3.90 -0.23
CA GLY A 202 19.27 -3.16 1.03
C GLY A 202 18.23 -2.04 1.14
N PHE A 203 18.03 -1.29 0.06
CA PHE A 203 17.05 -0.20 -0.01
C PHE A 203 15.62 -0.73 0.23
N GLU A 204 15.22 -1.77 -0.49
CA GLU A 204 13.91 -2.41 -0.33
C GLU A 204 13.73 -2.98 1.10
N ALA A 205 14.78 -3.59 1.67
CA ALA A 205 14.74 -4.14 3.03
C ALA A 205 14.36 -3.10 4.09
N ALA A 206 14.85 -1.87 3.96
CA ALA A 206 14.52 -0.78 4.87
C ALA A 206 13.04 -0.35 4.80
N LEU A 207 12.33 -0.72 3.73
CA LEU A 207 10.93 -0.39 3.49
C LEU A 207 9.97 -1.49 3.95
N HIS A 208 10.48 -2.66 4.33
CA HIS A 208 9.64 -3.74 4.87
C HIS A 208 8.99 -3.32 6.18
N ALA A 209 7.73 -3.64 6.38
CA ALA A 209 6.94 -3.24 7.54
C ALA A 209 7.65 -3.52 8.87
N ASP A 210 8.28 -4.68 9.01
CA ASP A 210 8.96 -5.11 10.24
C ASP A 210 10.28 -4.36 10.51
N LEU A 211 10.86 -3.70 9.49
CA LEU A 211 12.17 -3.04 9.53
C LEU A 211 12.09 -1.52 9.45
N ARG A 212 10.94 -0.98 9.11
CA ARG A 212 10.70 0.47 8.97
C ARG A 212 11.12 1.21 10.24
N GLY A 213 11.92 2.26 10.04
CA GLY A 213 12.41 3.11 11.13
C GLY A 213 13.52 2.52 12.00
N LYS A 214 13.82 1.24 11.89
CA LYS A 214 14.97 0.63 12.60
C LYS A 214 16.29 1.05 11.93
N SER A 215 17.27 1.48 12.71
CA SER A 215 18.62 1.65 12.17
C SER A 215 19.20 0.31 11.69
N TYR A 216 20.16 0.35 10.79
CA TYR A 216 20.82 -0.87 10.29
C TYR A 216 21.30 -1.79 11.42
N ASN A 217 21.94 -1.23 12.44
CA ASN A 217 22.42 -1.99 13.59
C ASN A 217 21.29 -2.62 14.40
N ALA A 218 20.18 -1.90 14.59
CA ALA A 218 19.01 -2.41 15.31
C ALA A 218 18.26 -3.50 14.54
N ALA A 219 18.35 -3.49 13.21
CA ALA A 219 17.71 -4.46 12.32
C ALA A 219 18.66 -5.65 11.97
N PHE A 220 19.93 -5.62 12.40
CA PHE A 220 20.96 -6.52 11.87
C PHE A 220 20.63 -8.01 12.02
N ASP A 221 20.07 -8.44 13.15
CA ASP A 221 19.72 -9.85 13.35
C ASP A 221 18.58 -10.29 12.44
N ASP A 222 17.57 -9.44 12.24
CA ASP A 222 16.45 -9.66 11.30
C ASP A 222 16.97 -9.71 9.86
N LEU A 223 17.85 -8.76 9.49
CA LEU A 223 18.48 -8.71 8.17
C LEU A 223 19.35 -9.95 7.91
N ARG A 224 20.12 -10.38 8.92
CA ARG A 224 20.96 -11.58 8.81
C ARG A 224 20.13 -12.85 8.64
N ALA A 225 19.00 -12.96 9.33
CA ALA A 225 18.08 -14.09 9.19
C ALA A 225 17.51 -14.18 7.77
N ARG A 226 17.17 -13.03 7.16
CA ARG A 226 16.52 -12.94 5.85
C ARG A 226 17.50 -12.93 4.67
N TYR A 227 18.56 -12.12 4.75
CA TYR A 227 19.54 -11.88 3.66
C TYR A 227 20.88 -12.58 3.86
N ARG A 228 21.08 -13.26 4.97
CA ARG A 228 22.28 -14.06 5.27
C ARG A 228 23.58 -13.24 5.17
N LYS A 229 24.48 -13.63 4.21
CA LYS A 229 25.78 -12.95 4.03
C LYS A 229 25.64 -11.60 3.31
N GLU A 230 24.66 -11.47 2.46
CA GLU A 230 24.46 -10.30 1.62
C GLU A 230 24.21 -9.03 2.45
N CYS A 231 23.53 -9.14 3.61
CA CYS A 231 23.34 -8.01 4.49
C CYS A 231 24.63 -7.38 5.03
N LYS A 232 25.77 -8.07 4.94
CA LYS A 232 27.08 -7.58 5.37
C LYS A 232 27.83 -6.80 4.29
N GLU A 233 27.37 -6.86 3.06
CA GLU A 233 27.98 -6.14 1.94
C GLU A 233 27.78 -4.62 2.11
N THR A 234 28.81 -3.86 1.80
CA THR A 234 28.77 -2.39 1.92
C THR A 234 27.64 -1.80 1.05
N ALA A 235 27.42 -2.37 -0.14
CA ALA A 235 26.35 -1.94 -1.01
C ALA A 235 24.97 -2.12 -0.37
N PHE A 236 24.73 -3.27 0.28
CA PHE A 236 23.47 -3.53 0.98
C PHE A 236 23.26 -2.53 2.12
N GLN A 237 24.28 -2.29 2.94
CA GLN A 237 24.19 -1.35 4.06
C GLN A 237 23.88 0.07 3.57
N LEU A 238 24.60 0.55 2.55
CA LEU A 238 24.34 1.87 1.95
C LEU A 238 22.92 1.98 1.39
N GLY A 239 22.44 0.94 0.71
CA GLY A 239 21.07 0.86 0.22
C GLY A 239 20.06 0.92 1.37
N TYR A 240 20.28 0.17 2.44
CA TYR A 240 19.40 0.18 3.62
C TYR A 240 19.31 1.58 4.26
N GLU A 241 20.44 2.25 4.47
CA GLU A 241 20.48 3.60 5.02
C GLU A 241 19.73 4.61 4.13
N ARG A 242 19.86 4.46 2.81
CA ARG A 242 19.10 5.29 1.83
C ARG A 242 17.61 5.01 1.87
N GLY A 243 17.20 3.74 1.95
CA GLY A 243 15.80 3.36 2.10
C GLY A 243 15.14 3.93 3.34
N LEU A 244 15.87 4.01 4.48
CA LEU A 244 15.38 4.68 5.69
C LEU A 244 15.16 6.19 5.47
N ILE A 245 16.05 6.86 4.75
CA ILE A 245 15.91 8.28 4.42
C ILE A 245 14.70 8.48 3.50
N TYR A 246 14.57 7.66 2.47
CA TYR A 246 13.44 7.67 1.55
C TYR A 246 12.10 7.50 2.29
N HIS A 247 12.01 6.52 3.18
CA HIS A 247 10.80 6.28 3.97
C HIS A 247 10.41 7.51 4.81
N ARG A 248 11.37 8.11 5.53
CA ARG A 248 11.13 9.32 6.34
C ARG A 248 10.67 10.51 5.49
N SER A 249 11.28 10.73 4.31
CA SER A 249 10.90 11.82 3.43
C SER A 249 9.45 11.68 2.94
N ARG A 250 9.00 10.44 2.70
CA ARG A 250 7.63 10.16 2.28
C ARG A 250 6.60 10.36 3.40
N GLN A 251 6.96 10.08 4.64
CA GLN A 251 6.08 10.34 5.79
C GLN A 251 5.85 11.84 6.04
N ASN A 252 6.85 12.68 5.72
CA ASN A 252 6.80 14.12 5.95
C ASN A 252 6.22 14.91 4.78
N SER A 253 5.84 14.26 3.68
CA SER A 253 5.33 14.89 2.44
C SER A 253 3.79 14.98 2.42
N ASN A 254 3.18 15.29 3.55
CA ASN A 254 1.74 15.61 3.68
C ASN A 254 1.53 17.09 3.94
#